data_0ffc7985c8077c978d9a98a349807523
#
_entry.id   0ffc7985c8077c978d9a98a349807523
#
_cell.length_a   1.000
_cell.length_b   1.000
_cell.length_c   1.000
_cell.angle_alpha   90.00
_cell.angle_beta   90.00
_cell.angle_gamma   90.00
#
_symmetry.space_group_name_H-M   'P 1'
#
loop_
_entity.id
_entity.type
_entity.pdbx_description
1 polymer ?
#
loop_
_entity_poly.entity_id
_entity_poly.type
_entity_poly.pdbx_seq_one_letter_code
_entity_poly.pdbx_strand_id
1 'polypeptide(L)'
;EDLSRGLGDVYKRQTLNSTFGSGVVIEGTGILMNNEMDDFSSAPGIPNQFGLLGSEANEIAPYKRPLSSMTPTIVMKDNELFFTTGSPGGARIISAVLQSILNIIDFEMSLEEATKARRIHHQWQPDVLEIEYYIDDKANKELIDIGYSVKIRRPLTCIQTIMYKDGKYYGYGDFRRPDAYASGNIND
;
A
#
# COMPACT_ATOMS: atom_id res chain seq x y z
N GLU A 1 3.00 21.33 13.25
CA GLU A 1 2.45 20.20 14.01
C GLU A 1 2.25 19.02 13.08
N ASP A 2 2.76 17.88 13.49
CA ASP A 2 2.68 16.66 12.69
C ASP A 2 1.23 16.13 12.72
N LEU A 3 0.42 16.56 11.77
CA LEU A 3 -0.96 16.11 11.61
C LEU A 3 -1.09 14.59 11.49
N SER A 4 0.00 13.90 11.12
CA SER A 4 0.04 12.45 11.08
C SER A 4 -0.05 11.81 12.47
N ARG A 5 0.40 12.51 13.52
CA ARG A 5 0.29 12.04 14.91
C ARG A 5 -1.14 12.01 15.42
N GLY A 6 -1.91 13.06 15.20
CA GLY A 6 -3.30 13.12 15.64
C GLY A 6 -4.19 12.13 14.91
N LEU A 7 -4.04 12.02 13.60
CA LEU A 7 -4.74 11.01 12.80
C LEU A 7 -4.25 9.59 13.12
N GLY A 8 -2.95 9.40 13.39
CA GLY A 8 -2.38 8.14 13.79
C GLY A 8 -2.98 7.57 15.08
N ASP A 9 -3.25 8.41 16.04
CA ASP A 9 -3.77 7.98 17.34
C ASP A 9 -5.29 7.72 17.34
N VAL A 10 -6.05 8.39 16.49
CA VAL A 10 -7.52 8.27 16.42
C VAL A 10 -7.96 7.33 15.31
N TYR A 11 -7.26 7.33 14.18
CA TYR A 11 -7.61 6.54 12.98
C TYR A 11 -6.59 5.46 12.67
N LYS A 12 -5.82 5.04 13.66
CA LYS A 12 -4.76 4.06 13.49
C LYS A 12 -5.32 2.78 12.89
N ARG A 13 -5.00 2.52 11.63
CA ARG A 13 -5.18 1.21 11.03
C ARG A 13 -4.06 0.33 11.55
N GLN A 14 -4.31 -0.37 12.62
CA GLN A 14 -3.37 -1.37 13.11
C GLN A 14 -3.27 -2.50 12.10
N THR A 15 -2.08 -2.97 11.87
CA THR A 15 -1.81 -4.16 11.10
C THR A 15 -1.19 -5.22 12.00
N LEU A 16 -1.39 -6.47 11.65
CA LEU A 16 -0.66 -7.58 12.25
C LEU A 16 0.71 -7.74 11.59
N ASN A 17 0.93 -7.05 10.48
CA ASN A 17 2.01 -7.23 9.54
C ASN A 17 2.02 -8.64 8.92
N SER A 18 2.84 -8.91 7.87
CA SER A 18 2.85 -10.19 7.14
C SER A 18 1.43 -10.68 6.77
N THR A 19 1.21 -11.98 6.75
CA THR A 19 -0.10 -12.58 6.44
C THR A 19 -1.01 -12.59 7.68
N PHE A 20 -0.49 -13.09 8.81
CA PHE A 20 -1.18 -13.19 10.10
C PHE A 20 -0.24 -12.84 11.25
N GLY A 21 0.49 -11.74 11.15
CA GLY A 21 1.45 -11.32 12.16
C GLY A 21 2.50 -12.39 12.43
N SER A 22 2.76 -12.64 13.71
CA SER A 22 3.71 -13.70 14.15
C SER A 22 3.14 -15.11 14.03
N GLY A 23 1.86 -15.28 13.79
CA GLY A 23 1.18 -16.56 13.88
C GLY A 23 0.98 -17.07 15.33
N VAL A 24 1.40 -16.30 16.33
CA VAL A 24 1.29 -16.65 17.75
C VAL A 24 0.01 -16.08 18.33
N VAL A 25 -0.77 -16.92 18.97
CA VAL A 25 -1.96 -16.52 19.74
C VAL A 25 -1.63 -16.57 21.22
N ILE A 26 -1.96 -15.51 21.95
CA ILE A 26 -1.80 -15.47 23.41
C ILE A 26 -2.80 -16.44 24.01
N GLU A 27 -2.27 -17.44 24.76
CA GLU A 27 -3.07 -18.47 25.40
C GLU A 27 -4.17 -17.86 26.31
N GLY A 28 -5.36 -18.40 26.23
CA GLY A 28 -6.53 -17.96 27.01
C GLY A 28 -7.20 -16.66 26.56
N THR A 29 -6.63 -15.94 25.57
CA THR A 29 -7.18 -14.65 25.13
C THR A 29 -7.74 -14.67 23.72
N GLY A 30 -7.25 -15.54 22.84
CA GLY A 30 -7.55 -15.55 21.42
C GLY A 30 -6.91 -14.39 20.63
N ILE A 31 -6.06 -13.57 21.26
CA ILE A 31 -5.40 -12.42 20.62
C ILE A 31 -4.23 -12.90 19.78
N LEU A 32 -4.28 -12.64 18.48
CA LEU A 32 -3.18 -12.87 17.56
C LEU A 32 -2.13 -11.76 17.68
N MET A 33 -0.86 -12.14 17.86
CA MET A 33 0.24 -11.20 17.99
C MET A 33 0.72 -10.72 16.62
N ASN A 34 1.08 -9.43 16.55
CA ASN A 34 1.75 -8.88 15.39
C ASN A 34 3.22 -9.33 15.30
N ASN A 35 3.87 -9.06 14.18
CA ASN A 35 5.31 -9.22 13.98
C ASN A 35 5.98 -7.92 13.48
N GLU A 36 5.50 -6.77 13.94
CA GLU A 36 5.99 -5.43 13.55
C GLU A 36 7.47 -5.20 13.88
N MET A 37 8.07 -6.04 14.72
CA MET A 37 9.51 -5.96 14.98
C MET A 37 10.37 -6.19 13.73
N ASP A 38 9.84 -6.87 12.71
CA ASP A 38 10.50 -7.04 11.42
C ASP A 38 10.59 -5.73 10.60
N ASP A 39 9.81 -4.73 10.94
CA ASP A 39 9.88 -3.41 10.30
C ASP A 39 11.10 -2.60 10.77
N PHE A 40 11.76 -2.99 11.87
CA PHE A 40 13.07 -2.47 12.22
C PHE A 40 14.18 -3.07 11.36
N SER A 41 15.32 -2.38 11.31
CA SER A 41 16.56 -2.92 10.77
C SER A 41 17.14 -3.90 11.78
N SER A 42 17.16 -5.19 11.46
CA SER A 42 17.74 -6.22 12.31
C SER A 42 19.28 -6.14 12.36
N ALA A 43 19.87 -5.78 11.22
CA ALA A 43 21.30 -5.46 11.08
C ALA A 43 21.51 -4.63 9.80
N PRO A 44 22.56 -3.78 9.73
CA PRO A 44 22.90 -3.04 8.52
C PRO A 44 23.11 -3.97 7.31
N GLY A 45 22.47 -3.66 6.19
CA GLY A 45 22.59 -4.42 4.96
C GLY A 45 21.84 -5.78 4.93
N ILE A 46 21.13 -6.15 5.98
CA ILE A 46 20.29 -7.35 6.00
C ILE A 46 18.85 -6.95 5.67
N PRO A 47 18.28 -7.52 4.60
CA PRO A 47 16.89 -7.22 4.23
C PRO A 47 15.91 -7.85 5.22
N ASN A 48 14.80 -7.14 5.48
CA ASN A 48 13.66 -7.69 6.20
C ASN A 48 12.83 -8.64 5.31
N GLN A 49 11.72 -9.17 5.82
CA GLN A 49 10.83 -10.08 5.07
C GLN A 49 10.29 -9.48 3.75
N PHE A 50 10.27 -8.16 3.62
CA PHE A 50 9.83 -7.46 2.39
C PHE A 50 10.99 -7.14 1.44
N GLY A 51 12.21 -7.58 1.76
CA GLY A 51 13.41 -7.29 0.99
C GLY A 51 13.93 -5.87 1.16
N LEU A 52 13.45 -5.13 2.17
CA LEU A 52 13.89 -3.78 2.46
C LEU A 52 15.18 -3.80 3.28
N LEU A 53 16.18 -3.09 2.78
CA LEU A 53 17.42 -2.84 3.51
C LEU A 53 17.19 -1.71 4.51
N GLY A 54 17.49 -1.98 5.76
CA GLY A 54 17.43 -0.98 6.81
C GLY A 54 18.77 -0.29 7.05
N SER A 55 18.73 0.81 7.78
CA SER A 55 19.90 1.56 8.24
C SER A 55 19.91 1.66 9.76
N GLU A 56 21.01 2.14 10.33
CA GLU A 56 21.15 2.44 11.77
C GLU A 56 20.02 3.35 12.28
N ALA A 57 19.52 4.27 11.45
CA ALA A 57 18.41 5.14 11.82
C ALA A 57 17.13 4.38 12.19
N ASN A 58 16.97 3.15 11.71
CA ASN A 58 15.80 2.30 12.00
C ASN A 58 16.17 1.06 12.85
N GLU A 59 17.29 1.06 13.56
CA GLU A 59 17.66 -0.01 14.49
C GLU A 59 16.68 -0.12 15.67
N ILE A 60 16.57 -1.30 16.23
CA ILE A 60 15.78 -1.56 17.43
C ILE A 60 16.40 -0.80 18.62
N ALA A 61 15.58 0.02 19.29
CA ALA A 61 15.95 0.71 20.51
C ALA A 61 14.75 0.83 21.45
N PRO A 62 14.99 0.97 22.77
CA PRO A 62 13.90 1.20 23.73
C PRO A 62 13.07 2.43 23.36
N TYR A 63 11.73 2.30 23.45
CA TYR A 63 10.75 3.35 23.17
C TYR A 63 10.72 3.87 21.73
N LYS A 64 11.43 3.21 20.81
CA LYS A 64 11.49 3.57 19.41
C LYS A 64 10.38 2.87 18.62
N ARG A 65 9.82 3.59 17.64
CA ARG A 65 8.88 3.04 16.67
C ARG A 65 9.62 2.65 15.40
N PRO A 66 9.25 1.53 14.74
CA PRO A 66 9.83 1.16 13.45
C PRO A 66 9.40 2.11 12.35
N LEU A 67 10.13 2.11 11.25
CA LEU A 67 9.66 2.62 9.97
C LEU A 67 8.35 1.91 9.59
N SER A 68 7.42 2.61 8.99
CA SER A 68 6.19 2.02 8.44
C SER A 68 6.06 2.34 6.96
N SER A 69 5.78 1.32 6.16
CA SER A 69 5.42 1.47 4.74
C SER A 69 3.92 1.70 4.52
N MET A 70 3.12 1.66 5.56
CA MET A 70 1.69 1.98 5.46
C MET A 70 1.51 3.44 5.04
N THR A 71 0.71 3.64 4.01
CA THR A 71 0.48 4.94 3.38
C THR A 71 -1.02 5.22 3.27
N PRO A 72 -1.78 5.22 4.40
CA PRO A 72 -3.18 5.64 4.35
C PRO A 72 -3.22 7.12 3.95
N THR A 73 -3.97 7.43 2.90
CA THR A 73 -3.96 8.77 2.32
C THR A 73 -5.37 9.35 2.26
N ILE A 74 -5.50 10.60 2.66
CA ILE A 74 -6.70 11.41 2.51
C ILE A 74 -6.34 12.55 1.57
N VAL A 75 -7.08 12.68 0.48
CA VAL A 75 -6.88 13.75 -0.50
C VAL A 75 -8.02 14.76 -0.36
N MET A 76 -7.65 16.02 -0.17
CA MET A 76 -8.56 17.13 -0.07
C MET A 76 -8.51 17.97 -1.36
N LYS A 77 -9.65 18.48 -1.81
CA LYS A 77 -9.75 19.43 -2.89
C LYS A 77 -10.68 20.57 -2.47
N ASP A 78 -10.23 21.80 -2.59
CA ASP A 78 -11.00 23.00 -2.21
C ASP A 78 -11.53 22.95 -0.76
N ASN A 79 -10.72 22.43 0.18
CA ASN A 79 -11.03 22.19 1.59
C ASN A 79 -12.12 21.13 1.84
N GLU A 80 -12.51 20.38 0.85
CA GLU A 80 -13.44 19.26 0.99
C GLU A 80 -12.75 17.93 0.74
N LEU A 81 -13.29 16.87 1.32
CA LEU A 81 -12.81 15.52 1.05
C LEU A 81 -13.00 15.22 -0.44
N PHE A 82 -11.92 14.85 -1.12
CA PHE A 82 -12.00 14.36 -2.49
C PHE A 82 -12.03 12.83 -2.53
N PHE A 83 -11.02 12.19 -1.96
CA PHE A 83 -11.03 10.73 -1.76
C PHE A 83 -10.07 10.29 -0.65
N THR A 84 -10.29 9.07 -0.17
CA THR A 84 -9.36 8.35 0.70
C THR A 84 -8.90 7.10 0.01
N THR A 85 -7.64 6.72 0.18
CA THR A 85 -7.10 5.51 -0.43
C THR A 85 -6.07 4.82 0.46
N GLY A 86 -5.91 3.53 0.27
CA GLY A 86 -4.95 2.72 0.99
C GLY A 86 -4.85 1.32 0.38
N SER A 87 -3.81 0.59 0.74
CA SER A 87 -3.54 -0.75 0.22
C SER A 87 -2.83 -1.62 1.24
N PRO A 88 -3.01 -2.92 1.27
CA PRO A 88 -2.03 -3.87 1.78
C PRO A 88 -0.91 -4.09 0.74
N GLY A 89 0.24 -4.64 1.14
CA GLY A 89 1.28 -5.04 0.20
C GLY A 89 2.73 -4.80 0.64
N GLY A 90 2.98 -4.55 1.91
CA GLY A 90 4.33 -4.26 2.42
C GLY A 90 4.95 -3.04 1.72
N ALA A 91 6.17 -3.14 1.24
CA ALA A 91 6.87 -2.07 0.52
C ALA A 91 6.13 -1.55 -0.72
N ARG A 92 5.29 -2.39 -1.33
CA ARG A 92 4.52 -2.05 -2.53
C ARG A 92 3.34 -1.11 -2.26
N ILE A 93 2.97 -0.91 -1.00
CA ILE A 93 1.86 -0.02 -0.60
C ILE A 93 2.11 1.39 -1.13
N ILE A 94 3.31 1.93 -0.94
CA ILE A 94 3.68 3.30 -1.34
C ILE A 94 3.46 3.49 -2.84
N SER A 95 3.99 2.58 -3.66
CA SER A 95 3.85 2.63 -5.12
C SER A 95 2.40 2.51 -5.57
N ALA A 96 1.62 1.64 -4.94
CA ALA A 96 0.23 1.43 -5.29
C ALA A 96 -0.63 2.66 -4.97
N VAL A 97 -0.45 3.25 -3.80
CA VAL A 97 -1.17 4.45 -3.39
C VAL A 97 -0.80 5.63 -4.29
N LEU A 98 0.50 5.85 -4.58
CA LEU A 98 0.95 6.88 -5.48
C LEU A 98 0.31 6.75 -6.87
N GLN A 99 0.37 5.55 -7.47
CA GLN A 99 -0.23 5.32 -8.79
C GLN A 99 -1.75 5.51 -8.78
N SER A 100 -2.43 5.14 -7.71
CA SER A 100 -3.87 5.40 -7.58
C SER A 100 -4.18 6.90 -7.56
N ILE A 101 -3.37 7.69 -6.86
CA ILE A 101 -3.51 9.15 -6.82
C ILE A 101 -3.28 9.76 -8.20
N LEU A 102 -2.17 9.39 -8.87
CA LEU A 102 -1.84 9.87 -10.21
C LEU A 102 -2.93 9.48 -11.23
N ASN A 103 -3.43 8.26 -11.17
CA ASN A 103 -4.49 7.79 -12.06
C ASN A 103 -5.77 8.63 -11.93
N ILE A 104 -6.15 8.99 -10.71
CA ILE A 104 -7.36 9.78 -10.47
C ILE A 104 -7.13 11.26 -10.79
N ILE A 105 -5.98 11.84 -10.40
CA ILE A 105 -5.76 13.29 -10.49
C ILE A 105 -5.17 13.69 -11.84
N ASP A 106 -4.09 13.05 -12.28
CA ASP A 106 -3.33 13.48 -13.46
C ASP A 106 -3.85 12.81 -14.73
N PHE A 107 -4.29 11.55 -14.63
CA PHE A 107 -4.86 10.84 -15.78
C PHE A 107 -6.39 10.90 -15.84
N GLU A 108 -7.03 11.57 -14.87
CA GLU A 108 -8.50 11.80 -14.83
C GLU A 108 -9.32 10.50 -14.96
N MET A 109 -8.75 9.39 -14.53
CA MET A 109 -9.43 8.09 -14.56
C MET A 109 -10.59 8.08 -13.57
N SER A 110 -11.67 7.40 -13.95
CA SER A 110 -12.73 7.05 -13.00
C SER A 110 -12.18 6.18 -11.86
N LEU A 111 -12.91 6.11 -10.75
CA LEU A 111 -12.53 5.27 -9.60
C LEU A 111 -12.36 3.79 -10.01
N GLU A 112 -13.23 3.30 -10.88
CA GLU A 112 -13.17 1.95 -11.43
C GLU A 112 -11.91 1.72 -12.26
N GLU A 113 -11.62 2.61 -13.21
CA GLU A 113 -10.44 2.53 -14.07
C GLU A 113 -9.16 2.61 -13.26
N ALA A 114 -9.05 3.56 -12.34
CA ALA A 114 -7.90 3.73 -11.46
C ALA A 114 -7.65 2.49 -10.58
N THR A 115 -8.73 1.87 -10.07
CA THR A 115 -8.63 0.63 -9.28
C THR A 115 -8.20 -0.56 -10.13
N LYS A 116 -8.69 -0.66 -11.37
CA LYS A 116 -8.37 -1.74 -12.32
C LYS A 116 -7.00 -1.57 -12.97
N ALA A 117 -6.45 -0.37 -13.01
CA ALA A 117 -5.16 -0.08 -13.64
C ALA A 117 -4.07 -1.02 -13.12
N ARG A 118 -3.21 -1.48 -14.03
CA ARG A 118 -2.06 -2.30 -13.69
C ARG A 118 -1.06 -1.49 -12.88
N ARG A 119 -0.39 -2.14 -11.94
CA ARG A 119 0.56 -1.50 -11.06
C ARG A 119 1.97 -1.96 -11.35
N ILE A 120 2.91 -1.06 -11.11
CA ILE A 120 4.33 -1.33 -11.17
C ILE A 120 4.95 -1.04 -9.80
N HIS A 121 6.09 -1.68 -9.53
CA HIS A 121 6.84 -1.44 -8.30
C HIS A 121 8.33 -1.59 -8.53
N HIS A 122 9.10 -0.65 -8.01
CA HIS A 122 10.56 -0.70 -7.94
C HIS A 122 11.01 -0.11 -6.60
N GLN A 123 11.85 -0.83 -5.88
CA GLN A 123 12.28 -0.41 -4.53
C GLN A 123 13.80 -0.27 -4.38
N TRP A 124 14.53 -0.03 -5.50
CA TRP A 124 15.97 0.08 -5.57
C TRP A 124 16.68 -1.26 -5.32
N GLN A 125 16.45 -1.91 -4.21
CA GLN A 125 16.99 -3.24 -3.90
C GLN A 125 15.83 -4.19 -3.51
N PRO A 126 15.70 -5.32 -4.20
CA PRO A 126 16.43 -5.72 -5.42
C PRO A 126 16.14 -4.77 -6.59
N ASP A 127 17.14 -4.57 -7.47
CA ASP A 127 17.03 -3.75 -8.68
C ASP A 127 16.20 -4.49 -9.75
N VAL A 128 14.90 -4.51 -9.54
CA VAL A 128 13.92 -5.20 -10.38
C VAL A 128 12.66 -4.35 -10.49
N LEU A 129 12.24 -4.07 -11.71
CA LEU A 129 10.93 -3.48 -11.98
C LEU A 129 9.87 -4.61 -12.00
N GLU A 130 9.08 -4.69 -10.96
CA GLU A 130 7.94 -5.60 -10.89
C GLU A 130 6.74 -4.98 -11.62
N ILE A 131 6.14 -5.73 -12.53
CA ILE A 131 4.95 -5.31 -13.29
C ILE A 131 3.84 -6.34 -13.06
N GLU A 132 2.65 -5.83 -12.79
CA GLU A 132 1.49 -6.66 -12.55
C GLU A 132 0.91 -7.18 -13.87
N TYR A 133 0.81 -8.50 -13.99
CA TYR A 133 0.36 -9.19 -15.20
C TYR A 133 1.25 -8.94 -16.43
N TYR A 134 0.66 -9.17 -17.61
CA TYR A 134 1.36 -9.02 -18.89
C TYR A 134 1.52 -7.53 -19.26
N ILE A 135 2.65 -7.21 -19.85
CA ILE A 135 2.92 -5.95 -20.55
C ILE A 135 3.14 -6.29 -22.03
N ASP A 136 2.77 -5.40 -22.96
CA ASP A 136 3.01 -5.64 -24.37
C ASP A 136 4.52 -5.70 -24.69
N ASP A 137 4.86 -6.45 -25.74
CA ASP A 137 6.25 -6.76 -26.07
C ASP A 137 7.08 -5.50 -26.40
N LYS A 138 6.45 -4.48 -26.99
CA LYS A 138 7.12 -3.21 -27.31
C LYS A 138 7.50 -2.47 -26.04
N ALA A 139 6.55 -2.27 -25.13
CA ALA A 139 6.81 -1.58 -23.87
C ALA A 139 7.80 -2.37 -22.99
N ASN A 140 7.71 -3.70 -22.99
CA ASN A 140 8.69 -4.55 -22.29
C ASN A 140 10.09 -4.38 -22.85
N LYS A 141 10.22 -4.37 -24.18
CA LYS A 141 11.51 -4.12 -24.83
C LYS A 141 12.05 -2.74 -24.52
N GLU A 142 11.23 -1.71 -24.59
CA GLU A 142 11.64 -0.33 -24.26
C GLU A 142 12.16 -0.22 -22.83
N LEU A 143 11.51 -0.87 -21.86
CA LEU A 143 11.96 -0.91 -20.48
C LEU A 143 13.32 -1.61 -20.32
N ILE A 144 13.52 -2.71 -21.01
CA ILE A 144 14.80 -3.45 -21.02
C ILE A 144 15.90 -2.62 -21.69
N ASP A 145 15.60 -1.99 -22.81
CA ASP A 145 16.56 -1.18 -23.58
C ASP A 145 17.06 0.03 -22.76
N ILE A 146 16.26 0.59 -21.86
CA ILE A 146 16.68 1.65 -20.93
C ILE A 146 17.29 1.12 -19.62
N GLY A 147 17.44 -0.20 -19.49
CA GLY A 147 18.23 -0.84 -18.43
C GLY A 147 17.48 -1.48 -17.29
N TYR A 148 16.14 -1.57 -17.35
CA TYR A 148 15.38 -2.26 -16.30
C TYR A 148 15.46 -3.78 -16.42
N SER A 149 15.63 -4.44 -15.27
CA SER A 149 15.33 -5.87 -15.12
C SER A 149 13.84 -6.02 -14.83
N VAL A 150 13.06 -6.47 -15.81
CA VAL A 150 11.58 -6.57 -15.69
C VAL A 150 11.17 -7.93 -15.17
N LYS A 151 10.26 -7.95 -14.20
CA LYS A 151 9.65 -9.17 -13.66
C LYS A 151 8.14 -9.08 -13.62
N ILE A 152 7.48 -9.97 -14.34
CA ILE A 152 6.02 -10.09 -14.27
C ILE A 152 5.61 -10.79 -12.99
N ARG A 153 4.64 -10.23 -12.31
CA ARG A 153 4.10 -10.73 -11.03
C ARG A 153 2.60 -10.98 -11.12
N ARG A 154 2.11 -11.79 -10.19
CA ARG A 154 0.68 -11.81 -9.82
C ARG A 154 0.35 -10.51 -9.08
N PRO A 155 -0.94 -10.27 -8.73
CA PRO A 155 -1.33 -9.03 -8.06
C PRO A 155 -0.34 -8.59 -7.00
N LEU A 156 0.15 -7.35 -7.12
CA LEU A 156 1.13 -6.76 -6.21
C LEU A 156 0.47 -6.26 -4.92
N THR A 157 -0.75 -5.72 -5.06
CA THR A 157 -1.46 -5.00 -4.00
C THR A 157 -2.97 -5.11 -4.21
N CYS A 158 -3.74 -4.48 -3.31
CA CYS A 158 -5.20 -4.37 -3.41
C CYS A 158 -5.61 -2.99 -2.90
N ILE A 159 -5.94 -2.08 -3.81
CA ILE A 159 -6.33 -0.70 -3.47
C ILE A 159 -7.77 -0.67 -2.94
N GLN A 160 -7.96 0.08 -1.87
CA GLN A 160 -9.27 0.40 -1.32
C GLN A 160 -9.42 1.92 -1.35
N THR A 161 -10.37 2.41 -2.15
CA THR A 161 -10.60 3.85 -2.32
C THR A 161 -12.07 4.18 -2.16
N ILE A 162 -12.32 5.26 -1.43
CA ILE A 162 -13.65 5.89 -1.34
C ILE A 162 -13.50 7.32 -1.83
N MET A 163 -14.29 7.70 -2.81
CA MET A 163 -14.35 9.05 -3.37
C MET A 163 -15.62 9.77 -2.91
N TYR A 164 -15.49 11.05 -2.59
CA TYR A 164 -16.62 11.93 -2.32
C TYR A 164 -16.81 12.85 -3.54
N LYS A 165 -18.01 12.86 -4.10
CA LYS A 165 -18.36 13.69 -5.25
C LYS A 165 -19.85 14.00 -5.23
N ASP A 166 -20.22 15.25 -5.47
CA ASP A 166 -21.62 15.69 -5.60
C ASP A 166 -22.50 15.28 -4.40
N GLY A 167 -21.96 15.39 -3.18
CA GLY A 167 -22.66 15.03 -1.94
C GLY A 167 -22.78 13.54 -1.66
N LYS A 168 -22.13 12.69 -2.45
CA LYS A 168 -22.22 11.23 -2.33
C LYS A 168 -20.86 10.57 -2.21
N TYR A 169 -20.85 9.40 -1.58
CA TYR A 169 -19.67 8.54 -1.51
C TYR A 169 -19.74 7.46 -2.58
N TYR A 170 -18.62 7.25 -3.25
CA TYR A 170 -18.42 6.21 -4.26
C TYR A 170 -17.29 5.30 -3.82
N GLY A 171 -17.51 3.99 -3.87
CA GLY A 171 -16.48 2.99 -3.62
C GLY A 171 -16.41 2.00 -4.77
N TYR A 172 -15.23 1.39 -4.97
CA TYR A 172 -15.07 0.30 -5.92
C TYR A 172 -14.21 -0.80 -5.31
N GLY A 173 -14.68 -2.06 -5.35
CA GLY A 173 -13.96 -3.22 -4.85
C GLY A 173 -12.83 -3.65 -5.81
N ASP A 174 -11.61 -3.76 -5.32
CA ASP A 174 -10.48 -4.21 -6.14
C ASP A 174 -10.60 -5.73 -6.40
N PHE A 175 -10.83 -6.10 -7.66
CA PHE A 175 -11.02 -7.49 -8.11
C PHE A 175 -9.84 -8.44 -7.79
N ARG A 176 -8.70 -7.89 -7.37
CA ARG A 176 -7.52 -8.66 -6.96
C ARG A 176 -7.71 -9.38 -5.63
N ARG A 177 -8.72 -8.99 -4.89
CA ARG A 177 -9.19 -9.70 -3.71
C ARG A 177 -10.51 -10.40 -4.04
N PRO A 178 -10.61 -11.72 -3.84
CA PRO A 178 -11.89 -12.40 -3.92
C PRO A 178 -12.91 -11.73 -2.97
N ASP A 179 -14.14 -11.59 -3.43
CA ASP A 179 -15.26 -11.03 -2.65
C ASP A 179 -15.08 -9.55 -2.21
N ALA A 180 -14.13 -8.81 -2.81
CA ALA A 180 -14.03 -7.38 -2.58
C ALA A 180 -15.18 -6.64 -3.27
N TYR A 181 -15.94 -5.90 -2.48
CA TYR A 181 -17.04 -5.07 -2.97
C TYR A 181 -17.13 -3.77 -2.18
N ALA A 182 -17.74 -2.77 -2.78
CA ALA A 182 -18.12 -1.55 -2.07
C ALA A 182 -19.60 -1.66 -1.66
N SER A 183 -19.89 -1.32 -0.41
CA SER A 183 -21.24 -1.31 0.13
C SER A 183 -21.46 -0.01 0.90
N GLY A 184 -22.66 0.52 0.83
CA GLY A 184 -23.07 1.73 1.56
C GLY A 184 -24.57 1.76 1.80
N ASN A 185 -25.00 2.55 2.77
CA ASN A 185 -26.41 2.86 2.94
C ASN A 185 -26.81 3.87 1.85
N ILE A 186 -27.76 3.49 1.02
CA ILE A 186 -28.47 4.41 0.15
C ILE A 186 -29.59 4.98 1.01
N ASN A 187 -29.38 6.19 1.54
CA ASN A 187 -30.50 6.96 2.06
C ASN A 187 -31.17 7.61 0.83
N ASP A 188 -32.37 7.18 0.55
CA ASP A 188 -33.23 7.78 -0.47
C ASP A 188 -33.51 9.27 -0.19
#